data_e84819bfce62eed3ea4a1679ec809133
#
_entry.id   e84819bfce62eed3ea4a1679ec809133
#
_cell.length_a   1.000
_cell.length_b   1.000
_cell.length_c   1.000
_cell.angle_alpha   90.00
_cell.angle_beta   90.00
_cell.angle_gamma   90.00
#
_symmetry.space_group_name_H-M   'P 1'
#
loop_
_entity.id
_entity.type
_entity.pdbx_description
1 polymer ?
#
loop_
_entity_poly.entity_id
_entity_poly.type
_entity_poly.pdbx_seq_one_letter_code
_entity_poly.pdbx_strand_id
1 'polypeptide(L)'
;MHCGLCLPTCPTYDATKLERNSPRGRIALMRAIADDQLEPSRAFAEEMYFCLGCLACMTACPAGVNYAELFEHARAEAESSGVLQSPRRSLIRNFTLRWLFMDLNRLQWVGLALRLSQRLGVQTFLRRSGLLKLLPRRLRELEAMTPSIQPRFSADLIEPVTPARGKRRFRVALLTGCAQDLIFSNINRDTAEVLAHNGCEVATPPEQMCCGSLHAHNGEWELAQQLARKQIDQFPPEEYDAIITNAAGCGSHLKHYAKLLHDDPVYLARAERWDAKVKDIHEWLAHIGIDSPAPNGLPLQNVTYHEACHLCHGQKITAQPRQVLRAIPNLKLIELPESTWCCGSAGIYNLIQPEMATDLLDRKLDHIRSTGAEVVATGNPGCLLQIINGARRRGMALRVAHPITLLAEAYRKRA
;
A
#
# COMPACT_ATOMS: atom_id res chain seq x y z
N MET A 1 -4.11 22.08 21.23
CA MET A 1 -2.95 21.71 22.10
C MET A 1 -1.73 21.43 21.22
N HIS A 2 -0.58 22.03 21.47
CA HIS A 2 0.65 21.79 20.66
C HIS A 2 1.67 20.98 21.49
N CYS A 3 1.24 19.83 22.06
CA CYS A 3 2.05 19.07 23.04
C CYS A 3 3.35 18.46 22.49
N GLY A 4 3.43 18.24 21.17
CA GLY A 4 4.65 17.73 20.52
C GLY A 4 4.86 16.21 20.55
N LEU A 5 3.95 15.40 21.11
CA LEU A 5 4.09 13.93 21.15
C LEU A 5 4.17 13.28 19.76
N CYS A 6 3.71 13.97 18.70
CA CYS A 6 3.83 13.53 17.33
C CYS A 6 5.24 13.75 16.71
N LEU A 7 6.10 14.56 17.33
CA LEU A 7 7.42 14.90 16.78
C LEU A 7 8.36 13.70 16.68
N PRO A 8 8.55 12.88 17.75
CA PRO A 8 9.46 11.75 17.70
C PRO A 8 9.05 10.65 16.71
N THR A 9 7.76 10.61 16.34
CA THR A 9 7.23 9.59 15.42
C THR A 9 7.26 10.02 13.95
N CYS A 10 7.62 11.27 13.68
CA CYS A 10 7.58 11.84 12.34
C CYS A 10 8.92 11.70 11.61
N PRO A 11 9.00 10.89 10.51
CA PRO A 11 10.25 10.69 9.80
C PRO A 11 10.82 11.97 9.19
N THR A 12 9.96 12.86 8.64
CA THR A 12 10.42 14.11 8.04
C THR A 12 10.92 15.11 9.06
N TYR A 13 10.32 15.13 10.25
CA TYR A 13 10.85 15.94 11.37
C TYR A 13 12.14 15.34 11.92
N ASP A 14 12.21 14.03 12.06
CA ASP A 14 13.42 13.35 12.56
C ASP A 14 14.65 13.65 11.67
N ALA A 15 14.46 13.63 10.36
CA ALA A 15 15.53 13.91 9.40
C ALA A 15 15.95 15.39 9.36
N THR A 16 15.01 16.34 9.50
CA THR A 16 15.28 17.75 9.24
C THR A 16 15.35 18.61 10.49
N LYS A 17 14.70 18.19 11.58
CA LYS A 17 14.48 18.95 12.82
C LYS A 17 13.78 20.29 12.62
N LEU A 18 13.19 20.54 11.45
CA LEU A 18 12.45 21.75 11.13
C LEU A 18 10.98 21.60 11.51
N GLU A 19 10.46 22.60 12.22
CA GLU A 19 9.07 22.58 12.70
C GLU A 19 8.06 22.47 11.55
N ARG A 20 8.27 23.15 10.45
CA ARG A 20 7.42 23.08 9.26
C ARG A 20 7.30 21.65 8.67
N ASN A 21 8.31 20.81 8.87
CA ASN A 21 8.32 19.41 8.43
C ASN A 21 7.70 18.47 9.48
N SER A 22 7.17 19.00 10.58
CA SER A 22 6.50 18.25 11.63
C SER A 22 4.98 18.16 11.41
N PRO A 23 4.29 17.20 12.05
CA PRO A 23 2.83 17.13 11.94
C PRO A 23 2.12 18.37 12.48
N ARG A 24 2.55 18.88 13.65
CA ARG A 24 1.94 20.06 14.27
C ARG A 24 2.26 21.34 13.47
N GLY A 25 3.45 21.46 12.89
CA GLY A 25 3.81 22.56 12.02
C GLY A 25 2.96 22.60 10.75
N ARG A 26 2.74 21.43 10.12
CA ARG A 26 1.82 21.32 8.97
C ARG A 26 0.38 21.65 9.35
N ILE A 27 -0.11 21.22 10.51
CA ILE A 27 -1.44 21.58 11.00
C ILE A 27 -1.54 23.10 11.23
N ALA A 28 -0.50 23.73 11.76
CA ALA A 28 -0.47 25.19 11.94
C ALA A 28 -0.57 25.93 10.59
N LEU A 29 0.13 25.44 9.54
CA LEU A 29 0.03 26.00 8.18
C LEU A 29 -1.39 25.81 7.59
N MET A 30 -1.96 24.60 7.73
CA MET A 30 -3.33 24.30 7.28
C MET A 30 -4.34 25.22 7.95
N ARG A 31 -4.20 25.41 9.26
CA ARG A 31 -5.07 26.28 10.05
C ARG A 31 -4.94 27.74 9.62
N ALA A 32 -3.72 28.23 9.42
CA ALA A 32 -3.50 29.62 9.00
C ALA A 32 -4.16 29.93 7.64
N ILE A 33 -4.23 28.93 6.74
CA ILE A 33 -4.96 29.07 5.46
C ILE A 33 -6.48 29.02 5.71
N ALA A 34 -6.97 28.08 6.54
CA ALA A 34 -8.39 27.96 6.85
C ALA A 34 -8.94 29.17 7.64
N ASP A 35 -8.10 29.87 8.39
CA ASP A 35 -8.43 31.09 9.13
C ASP A 35 -8.15 32.38 8.29
N ASP A 36 -7.94 32.26 6.97
CA ASP A 36 -7.62 33.35 6.01
C ASP A 36 -6.41 34.22 6.41
N GLN A 37 -5.48 33.66 7.18
CA GLN A 37 -4.25 34.35 7.60
C GLN A 37 -3.10 34.19 6.58
N LEU A 38 -3.17 33.14 5.76
CA LEU A 38 -2.21 32.85 4.70
C LEU A 38 -2.94 32.37 3.44
N GLU A 39 -2.44 32.83 2.29
CA GLU A 39 -2.86 32.29 1.00
C GLU A 39 -2.14 30.96 0.71
N PRO A 40 -2.79 30.01 0.00
CA PRO A 40 -2.11 28.82 -0.49
C PRO A 40 -0.91 29.21 -1.35
N SER A 41 0.27 28.85 -0.90
CA SER A 41 1.54 29.18 -1.57
C SER A 41 2.25 27.92 -2.07
N ARG A 42 3.21 28.12 -2.99
CA ARG A 42 4.07 27.02 -3.43
C ARG A 42 4.80 26.35 -2.26
N ALA A 43 5.28 27.13 -1.28
CA ALA A 43 5.95 26.62 -0.10
C ALA A 43 5.02 25.74 0.75
N PHE A 44 3.77 26.17 0.95
CA PHE A 44 2.75 25.34 1.61
C PHE A 44 2.56 24.00 0.89
N ALA A 45 2.35 24.05 -0.43
CA ALA A 45 2.12 22.86 -1.23
C ALA A 45 3.33 21.89 -1.19
N GLU A 46 4.56 22.42 -1.29
CA GLU A 46 5.79 21.63 -1.17
C GLU A 46 5.89 20.95 0.20
N GLU A 47 5.53 21.62 1.30
CA GLU A 47 5.49 21.01 2.65
C GLU A 47 4.44 19.90 2.76
N MET A 48 3.26 20.06 2.14
CA MET A 48 2.24 19.01 2.12
C MET A 48 2.71 17.79 1.30
N TYR A 49 3.47 17.99 0.21
CA TYR A 49 4.06 16.89 -0.57
C TYR A 49 5.36 16.33 0.02
N PHE A 50 6.01 17.03 0.93
CA PHE A 50 7.13 16.50 1.71
C PHE A 50 6.68 15.57 2.85
N CYS A 51 5.40 15.58 3.21
CA CYS A 51 4.83 14.60 4.14
C CYS A 51 4.68 13.23 3.47
N LEU A 52 5.08 12.16 4.16
CA LEU A 52 4.90 10.77 3.71
C LEU A 52 3.44 10.30 3.76
N GLY A 53 2.58 10.93 4.56
CA GLY A 53 1.25 10.40 4.85
C GLY A 53 1.29 9.07 5.62
N CYS A 54 2.33 8.79 6.39
CA CYS A 54 2.50 7.52 7.11
C CYS A 54 1.58 7.34 8.32
N LEU A 55 0.91 8.39 8.77
CA LEU A 55 -0.08 8.42 9.86
C LEU A 55 0.46 8.05 11.25
N ALA A 56 1.78 7.94 11.46
CA ALA A 56 2.36 7.65 12.77
C ALA A 56 1.98 8.71 13.81
N CYS A 57 1.86 9.96 13.39
CA CYS A 57 1.42 11.07 14.24
C CYS A 57 -0.02 10.91 14.78
N MET A 58 -0.92 10.20 14.07
CA MET A 58 -2.27 9.89 14.56
C MET A 58 -2.23 8.91 15.73
N THR A 59 -1.36 7.90 15.63
CA THR A 59 -1.18 6.92 16.72
C THR A 59 -0.58 7.55 17.97
N ALA A 60 0.32 8.51 17.78
CA ALA A 60 0.99 9.22 18.89
C ALA A 60 0.14 10.35 19.50
N CYS A 61 -0.97 10.74 18.85
CA CYS A 61 -1.75 11.90 19.29
C CYS A 61 -2.74 11.55 20.41
N PRO A 62 -2.57 12.06 21.63
CA PRO A 62 -3.52 11.81 22.71
C PRO A 62 -4.86 12.54 22.53
N ALA A 63 -4.88 13.59 21.69
CA ALA A 63 -6.08 14.35 21.36
C ALA A 63 -6.89 13.74 20.18
N GLY A 64 -6.44 12.64 19.61
CA GLY A 64 -7.15 11.94 18.54
C GLY A 64 -7.28 12.73 17.23
N VAL A 65 -6.32 13.61 16.90
CA VAL A 65 -6.36 14.39 15.66
C VAL A 65 -6.37 13.48 14.43
N ASN A 66 -7.39 13.61 13.59
CA ASN A 66 -7.49 12.89 12.32
C ASN A 66 -6.60 13.54 11.25
N TYR A 67 -5.31 13.28 11.33
CA TYR A 67 -4.34 13.87 10.41
C TYR A 67 -4.49 13.36 8.96
N ALA A 68 -5.05 12.16 8.76
CA ALA A 68 -5.27 11.62 7.42
C ALA A 68 -6.20 12.52 6.60
N GLU A 69 -7.30 12.93 7.19
CA GLU A 69 -8.27 13.83 6.57
C GLU A 69 -7.69 15.22 6.30
N LEU A 70 -7.06 15.81 7.31
CA LEU A 70 -6.38 17.11 7.16
C LEU A 70 -5.34 17.12 6.03
N PHE A 71 -4.55 16.06 5.94
CA PHE A 71 -3.53 15.89 4.94
C PHE A 71 -4.09 15.75 3.51
N GLU A 72 -5.17 14.99 3.33
CA GLU A 72 -5.80 14.81 2.02
C GLU A 72 -6.46 16.11 1.54
N HIS A 73 -7.20 16.81 2.42
CA HIS A 73 -7.78 18.12 2.12
C HIS A 73 -6.72 19.17 1.81
N ALA A 74 -5.63 19.22 2.59
CA ALA A 74 -4.54 20.16 2.33
C ALA A 74 -3.86 19.92 0.98
N ARG A 75 -3.76 18.67 0.54
CA ARG A 75 -3.27 18.36 -0.81
C ARG A 75 -4.28 18.69 -1.90
N ALA A 76 -5.57 18.48 -1.67
CA ALA A 76 -6.61 18.91 -2.59
C ALA A 76 -6.59 20.44 -2.77
N GLU A 77 -6.47 21.19 -1.68
CA GLU A 77 -6.34 22.64 -1.71
C GLU A 77 -5.07 23.11 -2.46
N ALA A 78 -3.92 22.47 -2.20
CA ALA A 78 -2.68 22.76 -2.90
C ALA A 78 -2.78 22.49 -4.43
N GLU A 79 -3.60 21.54 -4.86
CA GLU A 79 -3.84 21.26 -6.28
C GLU A 79 -4.85 22.23 -6.90
N SER A 80 -5.94 22.54 -6.19
CA SER A 80 -6.98 23.46 -6.68
C SER A 80 -6.47 24.89 -6.81
N SER A 81 -5.60 25.34 -5.90
CA SER A 81 -4.97 26.67 -5.97
C SER A 81 -4.05 26.87 -7.19
N GLY A 82 -3.63 25.79 -7.84
CA GLY A 82 -2.78 25.85 -9.03
C GLY A 82 -1.32 26.26 -8.78
N VAL A 83 -0.88 26.48 -7.54
CA VAL A 83 0.47 26.97 -7.19
C VAL A 83 1.61 26.01 -7.60
N LEU A 84 1.29 24.74 -7.83
CA LEU A 84 2.23 23.73 -8.34
C LEU A 84 2.11 23.47 -9.84
N GLN A 85 1.24 24.17 -10.55
CA GLN A 85 1.00 23.92 -11.97
C GLN A 85 2.24 24.19 -12.82
N SER A 86 2.50 23.26 -13.73
CA SER A 86 3.45 23.40 -14.82
C SER A 86 3.03 22.46 -15.96
N PRO A 87 3.34 22.77 -17.24
CA PRO A 87 2.95 21.92 -18.37
C PRO A 87 3.41 20.47 -18.23
N ARG A 88 4.64 20.27 -17.74
CA ARG A 88 5.19 18.93 -17.51
C ARG A 88 4.43 18.17 -16.41
N ARG A 89 4.13 18.84 -15.29
CA ARG A 89 3.40 18.23 -14.17
C ARG A 89 1.98 17.87 -14.59
N SER A 90 1.30 18.77 -15.29
CA SER A 90 -0.05 18.55 -15.81
C SER A 90 -0.09 17.36 -16.78
N LEU A 91 0.88 17.27 -17.70
CA LEU A 91 0.98 16.12 -18.62
C LEU A 91 1.15 14.79 -17.87
N ILE A 92 2.05 14.73 -16.87
CA ILE A 92 2.30 13.54 -16.08
C ILE A 92 1.03 13.14 -15.31
N ARG A 93 0.36 14.08 -14.64
CA ARG A 93 -0.88 13.81 -13.87
C ARG A 93 -2.02 13.37 -14.79
N ASN A 94 -2.22 14.03 -15.92
CA ASN A 94 -3.24 13.65 -16.90
C ASN A 94 -3.02 12.23 -17.41
N PHE A 95 -1.77 11.89 -17.78
CA PHE A 95 -1.45 10.56 -18.25
C PHE A 95 -1.57 9.50 -17.14
N THR A 96 -1.00 9.75 -15.95
CA THR A 96 -0.96 8.74 -14.88
C THR A 96 -2.29 8.67 -14.12
N LEU A 97 -2.67 9.73 -13.40
CA LEU A 97 -3.82 9.69 -12.50
C LEU A 97 -5.15 9.72 -13.25
N ARG A 98 -5.29 10.60 -14.26
CA ARG A 98 -6.58 10.84 -14.92
C ARG A 98 -6.88 9.89 -16.07
N TRP A 99 -5.85 9.20 -16.63
CA TRP A 99 -6.04 8.27 -17.74
C TRP A 99 -5.64 6.84 -17.37
N LEU A 100 -4.39 6.60 -16.92
CA LEU A 100 -3.86 5.26 -16.74
C LEU A 100 -4.48 4.51 -15.55
N PHE A 101 -4.50 5.13 -14.37
CA PHE A 101 -5.00 4.50 -13.14
C PHE A 101 -6.53 4.53 -12.99
N MET A 102 -7.25 5.18 -13.91
CA MET A 102 -8.72 5.14 -13.95
C MET A 102 -9.28 3.87 -14.60
N ASP A 103 -8.43 3.08 -15.27
CA ASP A 103 -8.83 1.88 -16.01
C ASP A 103 -7.73 0.81 -15.91
N LEU A 104 -8.04 -0.32 -15.29
CA LEU A 104 -7.06 -1.40 -15.13
C LEU A 104 -6.65 -2.05 -16.44
N ASN A 105 -7.51 -2.09 -17.44
CA ASN A 105 -7.14 -2.65 -18.76
C ASN A 105 -5.99 -1.83 -19.36
N ARG A 106 -6.06 -0.50 -19.27
CA ARG A 106 -4.96 0.38 -19.74
C ARG A 106 -3.67 0.12 -18.97
N LEU A 107 -3.76 -0.03 -17.64
CA LEU A 107 -2.62 -0.34 -16.79
C LEU A 107 -2.02 -1.69 -17.14
N GLN A 108 -2.85 -2.71 -17.39
CA GLN A 108 -2.42 -4.05 -17.83
C GLN A 108 -1.74 -4.00 -19.19
N TRP A 109 -2.28 -3.25 -20.18
CA TRP A 109 -1.64 -3.08 -21.49
C TRP A 109 -0.24 -2.46 -21.38
N VAL A 110 -0.10 -1.41 -20.58
CA VAL A 110 1.23 -0.81 -20.31
C VAL A 110 2.14 -1.81 -19.60
N GLY A 111 1.61 -2.57 -18.64
CA GLY A 111 2.34 -3.63 -17.97
C GLY A 111 2.81 -4.74 -18.91
N LEU A 112 1.94 -5.20 -19.82
CA LEU A 112 2.29 -6.21 -20.84
C LEU A 112 3.39 -5.71 -21.79
N ALA A 113 3.31 -4.46 -22.25
CA ALA A 113 4.35 -3.85 -23.07
C ALA A 113 5.69 -3.79 -22.33
N LEU A 114 5.68 -3.38 -21.05
CA LEU A 114 6.87 -3.38 -20.19
C LEU A 114 7.42 -4.79 -20.01
N ARG A 115 6.56 -5.77 -19.77
CA ARG A 115 6.94 -7.17 -19.64
C ARG A 115 7.56 -7.71 -20.93
N LEU A 116 6.98 -7.40 -22.09
CA LEU A 116 7.55 -7.80 -23.37
C LEU A 116 8.98 -7.26 -23.52
N SER A 117 9.20 -5.98 -23.21
CA SER A 117 10.53 -5.36 -23.16
C SER A 117 11.50 -6.10 -22.20
N GLN A 118 11.01 -6.50 -21.02
CA GLN A 118 11.79 -7.30 -20.05
C GLN A 118 12.13 -8.68 -20.61
N ARG A 119 11.16 -9.37 -21.23
CA ARG A 119 11.32 -10.71 -21.81
C ARG A 119 12.29 -10.71 -23.02
N LEU A 120 12.22 -9.70 -23.86
CA LEU A 120 13.11 -9.54 -25.01
C LEU A 120 14.53 -9.09 -24.60
N GLY A 121 14.76 -8.87 -23.31
CA GLY A 121 16.06 -8.47 -22.79
C GLY A 121 16.45 -7.02 -23.11
N VAL A 122 15.52 -6.19 -23.60
CA VAL A 122 15.77 -4.77 -23.93
C VAL A 122 16.31 -4.03 -22.71
N GLN A 123 15.70 -4.23 -21.54
CA GLN A 123 16.15 -3.64 -20.29
C GLN A 123 17.57 -4.08 -19.92
N THR A 124 17.88 -5.37 -20.07
CA THR A 124 19.20 -5.93 -19.82
C THR A 124 20.23 -5.38 -20.79
N PHE A 125 19.88 -5.30 -22.06
CA PHE A 125 20.73 -4.71 -23.10
C PHE A 125 21.04 -3.23 -22.79
N LEU A 126 20.03 -2.41 -22.48
CA LEU A 126 20.20 -1.01 -22.13
C LEU A 126 21.09 -0.81 -20.90
N ARG A 127 20.96 -1.68 -19.89
CA ARG A 127 21.83 -1.66 -18.69
C ARG A 127 23.26 -2.05 -19.00
N ARG A 128 23.50 -3.07 -19.84
CA ARG A 128 24.84 -3.57 -20.18
C ARG A 128 25.58 -2.70 -21.20
N SER A 129 24.84 -2.13 -22.18
CA SER A 129 25.43 -1.27 -23.22
C SER A 129 25.93 0.09 -22.69
N GLY A 130 25.54 0.45 -21.46
CA GLY A 130 25.85 1.77 -20.91
C GLY A 130 25.02 2.91 -21.47
N LEU A 131 24.08 2.66 -22.41
CA LEU A 131 23.19 3.70 -22.99
C LEU A 131 22.38 4.43 -21.92
N LEU A 132 22.04 3.75 -20.82
CA LEU A 132 21.36 4.41 -19.70
C LEU A 132 22.19 5.56 -19.09
N LYS A 133 23.53 5.54 -19.23
CA LYS A 133 24.39 6.64 -18.73
C LYS A 133 24.14 7.94 -19.46
N LEU A 134 23.60 7.91 -20.67
CA LEU A 134 23.22 9.09 -21.46
C LEU A 134 21.92 9.73 -20.94
N LEU A 135 21.12 9.01 -20.16
CA LEU A 135 19.91 9.54 -19.57
C LEU A 135 20.22 10.42 -18.35
N PRO A 136 19.42 11.46 -18.07
CA PRO A 136 19.47 12.21 -16.83
C PRO A 136 19.42 11.27 -15.61
N ARG A 137 20.16 11.62 -14.53
CA ARG A 137 20.24 10.83 -13.30
C ARG A 137 18.88 10.32 -12.82
N ARG A 138 17.88 11.20 -12.80
CA ARG A 138 16.53 10.87 -12.35
C ARG A 138 15.86 9.76 -13.18
N LEU A 139 16.02 9.76 -14.50
CA LEU A 139 15.46 8.71 -15.36
C LEU A 139 16.16 7.36 -15.15
N ARG A 140 17.46 7.37 -14.87
CA ARG A 140 18.21 6.14 -14.51
C ARG A 140 17.73 5.56 -13.18
N GLU A 141 17.48 6.42 -12.19
CA GLU A 141 16.96 6.00 -10.89
C GLU A 141 15.54 5.39 -11.03
N LEU A 142 14.66 6.01 -11.81
CA LEU A 142 13.33 5.48 -12.11
C LEU A 142 13.41 4.12 -12.85
N GLU A 143 14.31 4.00 -13.84
CA GLU A 143 14.51 2.72 -14.53
C GLU A 143 15.00 1.63 -13.58
N ALA A 144 15.93 1.94 -12.68
CA ALA A 144 16.43 1.00 -11.68
C ALA A 144 15.35 0.51 -10.69
N MET A 145 14.31 1.32 -10.46
CA MET A 145 13.16 0.99 -9.61
C MET A 145 12.04 0.24 -10.34
N THR A 146 12.16 0.09 -11.67
CA THR A 146 11.12 -0.58 -12.47
C THR A 146 10.90 -2.01 -11.98
N PRO A 147 9.66 -2.38 -11.59
CA PRO A 147 9.35 -3.71 -11.11
C PRO A 147 9.36 -4.75 -12.24
N SER A 148 9.55 -6.01 -11.88
CA SER A 148 9.26 -7.13 -12.78
C SER A 148 7.75 -7.33 -12.85
N ILE A 149 7.20 -7.35 -14.05
CA ILE A 149 5.76 -7.57 -14.27
C ILE A 149 5.45 -9.06 -14.24
N GLN A 150 4.37 -9.42 -13.55
CA GLN A 150 3.95 -10.82 -13.44
C GLN A 150 3.53 -11.42 -14.79
N PRO A 151 3.74 -12.73 -14.99
CA PRO A 151 3.38 -13.42 -16.24
C PRO A 151 1.88 -13.51 -16.47
N ARG A 152 1.10 -13.60 -15.46
CA ARG A 152 -0.36 -13.68 -15.46
C ARG A 152 -0.93 -12.75 -14.40
N PHE A 153 -2.06 -12.13 -14.67
CA PHE A 153 -2.78 -11.30 -13.72
C PHE A 153 -3.77 -12.13 -12.90
N SER A 154 -4.40 -11.54 -11.91
CA SER A 154 -5.29 -12.25 -11.01
C SER A 154 -6.46 -12.91 -11.73
N ALA A 155 -7.01 -12.29 -12.78
CA ALA A 155 -8.08 -12.87 -13.61
C ALA A 155 -7.67 -14.18 -14.30
N ASP A 156 -6.36 -14.38 -14.56
CA ASP A 156 -5.83 -15.64 -15.14
C ASP A 156 -5.44 -16.67 -14.07
N LEU A 157 -5.34 -16.26 -12.81
CA LEU A 157 -4.83 -17.08 -11.70
C LEU A 157 -5.90 -17.52 -10.71
N ILE A 158 -7.03 -16.83 -10.68
CA ILE A 158 -8.10 -17.01 -9.72
C ILE A 158 -9.42 -17.14 -10.47
N GLU A 159 -10.18 -18.17 -10.15
CA GLU A 159 -11.53 -18.32 -10.72
C GLU A 159 -12.46 -17.22 -10.20
N PRO A 160 -13.47 -16.79 -10.97
CA PRO A 160 -14.43 -15.77 -10.52
C PRO A 160 -15.10 -16.10 -9.18
N VAL A 161 -15.27 -17.39 -8.89
CA VAL A 161 -15.69 -17.91 -7.59
C VAL A 161 -14.80 -19.07 -7.22
N THR A 162 -13.99 -18.92 -6.18
CA THR A 162 -13.18 -19.99 -5.59
C THR A 162 -14.00 -20.63 -4.47
N PRO A 163 -14.36 -21.92 -4.56
CA PRO A 163 -15.15 -22.58 -3.53
C PRO A 163 -14.36 -22.77 -2.23
N ALA A 164 -15.06 -22.75 -1.09
CA ALA A 164 -14.47 -23.07 0.19
C ALA A 164 -13.97 -24.54 0.20
N ARG A 165 -12.81 -24.78 0.80
CA ARG A 165 -12.35 -26.13 1.09
C ARG A 165 -13.11 -26.67 2.31
N GLY A 166 -13.88 -27.73 2.10
CA GLY A 166 -14.77 -28.28 3.11
C GLY A 166 -16.11 -27.52 3.25
N LYS A 167 -16.62 -27.37 4.47
CA LYS A 167 -17.89 -26.68 4.71
C LYS A 167 -17.73 -25.17 4.52
N ARG A 168 -18.53 -24.57 3.64
CA ARG A 168 -18.59 -23.09 3.51
C ARG A 168 -19.12 -22.48 4.81
N ARG A 169 -18.32 -21.61 5.40
CA ARG A 169 -18.65 -20.83 6.59
C ARG A 169 -18.99 -19.38 6.26
N PHE A 170 -18.32 -18.81 5.26
CA PHE A 170 -18.41 -17.42 4.88
C PHE A 170 -18.40 -17.26 3.36
N ARG A 171 -18.96 -16.15 2.86
CA ARG A 171 -18.83 -15.68 1.49
C ARG A 171 -18.15 -14.32 1.49
N VAL A 172 -16.99 -14.22 0.87
CA VAL A 172 -16.19 -12.98 0.87
C VAL A 172 -15.87 -12.53 -0.55
N ALA A 173 -15.74 -11.23 -0.75
CA ALA A 173 -15.20 -10.68 -1.98
C ALA A 173 -13.70 -10.42 -1.81
N LEU A 174 -12.89 -10.64 -2.87
CA LEU A 174 -11.47 -10.32 -2.89
C LEU A 174 -11.20 -9.17 -3.85
N LEU A 175 -10.64 -8.08 -3.34
CA LEU A 175 -10.14 -6.96 -4.11
C LEU A 175 -8.70 -7.23 -4.53
N THR A 176 -8.44 -7.33 -5.84
CA THR A 176 -7.12 -7.65 -6.40
C THR A 176 -6.20 -6.42 -6.49
N GLY A 177 -6.79 -5.21 -6.45
CA GLY A 177 -6.06 -3.95 -6.56
C GLY A 177 -5.52 -3.68 -7.97
N CYS A 178 -4.79 -2.60 -8.13
CA CYS A 178 -4.20 -2.19 -9.41
C CYS A 178 -2.71 -2.56 -9.52
N ALA A 179 -1.83 -1.86 -8.79
CA ALA A 179 -0.40 -2.16 -8.75
C ALA A 179 -0.11 -3.54 -8.11
N GLN A 180 -0.93 -3.96 -7.15
CA GLN A 180 -0.86 -5.30 -6.56
C GLN A 180 -1.05 -6.38 -7.62
N ASP A 181 -2.08 -6.26 -8.47
CA ASP A 181 -2.36 -7.21 -9.54
C ASP A 181 -1.24 -7.25 -10.57
N LEU A 182 -0.72 -6.08 -10.96
CA LEU A 182 0.31 -5.97 -11.98
C LEU A 182 1.64 -6.61 -11.58
N ILE A 183 2.05 -6.43 -10.31
CA ILE A 183 3.39 -6.75 -9.81
C ILE A 183 3.38 -8.00 -8.92
N PHE A 184 2.30 -8.26 -8.21
CA PHE A 184 2.17 -9.28 -7.18
C PHE A 184 0.86 -10.07 -7.27
N SER A 185 0.38 -10.38 -8.47
CA SER A 185 -0.84 -11.17 -8.69
C SER A 185 -0.81 -12.54 -8.00
N ASN A 186 0.39 -13.11 -7.81
CA ASN A 186 0.59 -14.32 -7.03
C ASN A 186 0.12 -14.17 -5.56
N ILE A 187 0.25 -12.97 -4.95
CA ILE A 187 -0.25 -12.72 -3.59
C ILE A 187 -1.78 -12.75 -3.57
N ASN A 188 -2.44 -12.28 -4.62
CA ASN A 188 -3.89 -12.34 -4.74
C ASN A 188 -4.37 -13.81 -4.84
N ARG A 189 -3.70 -14.63 -5.68
CA ARG A 189 -3.95 -16.08 -5.74
C ARG A 189 -3.74 -16.73 -4.37
N ASP A 190 -2.64 -16.46 -3.71
CA ASP A 190 -2.33 -17.00 -2.39
C ASP A 190 -3.39 -16.58 -1.36
N THR A 191 -3.92 -15.35 -1.47
CA THR A 191 -5.00 -14.84 -0.62
C THR A 191 -6.29 -15.62 -0.84
N ALA A 192 -6.70 -15.84 -2.10
CA ALA A 192 -7.89 -16.62 -2.42
C ALA A 192 -7.76 -18.06 -1.90
N GLU A 193 -6.58 -18.68 -2.08
CA GLU A 193 -6.30 -20.04 -1.61
C GLU A 193 -6.35 -20.13 -0.08
N VAL A 194 -5.74 -19.17 0.64
CA VAL A 194 -5.78 -19.13 2.12
C VAL A 194 -7.20 -18.94 2.63
N LEU A 195 -7.98 -18.06 2.03
CA LEU A 195 -9.38 -17.85 2.38
C LEU A 195 -10.20 -19.12 2.18
N ALA A 196 -10.02 -19.80 1.03
CA ALA A 196 -10.70 -21.06 0.74
C ALA A 196 -10.36 -22.16 1.76
N HIS A 197 -9.09 -22.27 2.17
CA HIS A 197 -8.66 -23.19 3.23
C HIS A 197 -9.35 -22.91 4.56
N ASN A 198 -9.62 -21.65 4.86
CA ASN A 198 -10.28 -21.23 6.10
C ASN A 198 -11.82 -21.16 5.98
N GLY A 199 -12.41 -21.90 5.03
CA GLY A 199 -13.86 -22.06 4.90
C GLY A 199 -14.59 -20.88 4.25
N CYS A 200 -13.88 -20.04 3.50
CA CYS A 200 -14.49 -18.95 2.74
C CYS A 200 -14.73 -19.34 1.27
N GLU A 201 -15.92 -19.11 0.76
CA GLU A 201 -16.18 -18.99 -0.68
C GLU A 201 -15.73 -17.58 -1.09
N VAL A 202 -14.85 -17.49 -2.09
CA VAL A 202 -14.20 -16.23 -2.48
C VAL A 202 -14.69 -15.78 -3.85
N ALA A 203 -15.44 -14.69 -3.90
CA ALA A 203 -15.80 -14.02 -5.15
C ALA A 203 -14.68 -13.08 -5.59
N THR A 204 -14.16 -13.30 -6.78
CA THR A 204 -13.08 -12.49 -7.38
C THR A 204 -13.47 -12.14 -8.81
N PRO A 205 -14.37 -11.16 -9.03
CA PRO A 205 -14.73 -10.74 -10.38
C PRO A 205 -13.48 -10.41 -11.20
N PRO A 206 -13.40 -10.81 -12.48
CA PRO A 206 -12.22 -10.61 -13.33
C PRO A 206 -11.98 -9.13 -13.64
N GLU A 207 -13.05 -8.37 -13.81
CA GLU A 207 -12.98 -6.92 -14.01
C GLU A 207 -12.99 -6.24 -12.66
N GLN A 208 -11.95 -5.51 -12.37
CA GLN A 208 -11.80 -4.74 -11.14
C GLN A 208 -11.28 -3.34 -11.44
N MET A 209 -11.08 -2.53 -10.40
CA MET A 209 -10.60 -1.17 -10.55
C MET A 209 -9.67 -0.75 -9.41
N CYS A 210 -9.08 0.42 -9.56
CA CYS A 210 -8.27 1.02 -8.49
C CYS A 210 -9.16 1.38 -7.29
N CYS A 211 -8.61 1.24 -6.07
CA CYS A 211 -9.29 1.66 -4.85
C CYS A 211 -9.44 3.19 -4.69
N GLY A 212 -8.77 4.00 -5.53
CA GLY A 212 -8.82 5.46 -5.43
C GLY A 212 -7.81 6.09 -4.46
N SER A 213 -7.12 5.31 -3.63
CA SER A 213 -6.16 5.82 -2.64
C SER A 213 -5.08 6.72 -3.26
N LEU A 214 -4.54 6.32 -4.43
CA LEU A 214 -3.55 7.11 -5.13
C LEU A 214 -4.09 8.48 -5.56
N HIS A 215 -5.36 8.53 -5.97
CA HIS A 215 -6.06 9.76 -6.38
C HIS A 215 -6.27 10.68 -5.19
N ALA A 216 -6.90 10.19 -4.11
CA ALA A 216 -7.15 10.96 -2.88
C ALA A 216 -5.85 11.53 -2.30
N HIS A 217 -4.81 10.70 -2.16
CA HIS A 217 -3.51 11.13 -1.63
C HIS A 217 -2.77 12.13 -2.53
N ASN A 218 -3.20 12.33 -3.77
CA ASN A 218 -2.63 13.31 -4.69
C ASN A 218 -3.59 14.45 -5.04
N GLY A 219 -4.66 14.66 -4.26
CA GLY A 219 -5.58 15.77 -4.43
C GLY A 219 -6.55 15.64 -5.60
N GLU A 220 -6.69 14.46 -6.21
CA GLU A 220 -7.69 14.17 -7.25
C GLU A 220 -8.97 13.60 -6.58
N TRP A 221 -9.61 14.43 -5.77
CA TRP A 221 -10.72 14.02 -4.90
C TRP A 221 -11.92 13.47 -5.67
N GLU A 222 -12.37 14.18 -6.71
CA GLU A 222 -13.50 13.77 -7.54
C GLU A 222 -13.26 12.41 -8.23
N LEU A 223 -12.03 12.16 -8.69
CA LEU A 223 -11.69 10.87 -9.29
C LEU A 223 -11.69 9.74 -8.26
N ALA A 224 -11.25 10.02 -7.03
CA ALA A 224 -11.33 9.07 -5.93
C ALA A 224 -12.79 8.73 -5.61
N GLN A 225 -13.70 9.72 -5.57
CA GLN A 225 -15.14 9.52 -5.39
C GLN A 225 -15.76 8.68 -6.51
N GLN A 226 -15.40 8.94 -7.77
CA GLN A 226 -15.86 8.13 -8.92
C GLN A 226 -15.45 6.66 -8.79
N LEU A 227 -14.21 6.40 -8.36
CA LEU A 227 -13.71 5.05 -8.15
C LEU A 227 -14.41 4.38 -6.96
N ALA A 228 -14.66 5.11 -5.88
CA ALA A 228 -15.38 4.59 -4.71
C ALA A 228 -16.82 4.15 -5.06
N ARG A 229 -17.57 4.97 -5.83
CA ARG A 229 -18.91 4.60 -6.30
C ARG A 229 -18.87 3.30 -7.12
N LYS A 230 -17.96 3.21 -8.08
CA LYS A 230 -17.81 2.00 -8.91
C LYS A 230 -17.43 0.76 -8.08
N GLN A 231 -16.57 0.90 -7.07
CA GLN A 231 -16.23 -0.21 -6.17
C GLN A 231 -17.46 -0.70 -5.39
N ILE A 232 -18.25 0.23 -4.82
CA ILE A 232 -19.48 -0.10 -4.08
C ILE A 232 -20.51 -0.77 -5.00
N ASP A 233 -20.62 -0.34 -6.26
CA ASP A 233 -21.55 -0.94 -7.22
C ASP A 233 -21.11 -2.35 -7.64
N GLN A 234 -19.81 -2.57 -7.81
CA GLN A 234 -19.26 -3.86 -8.22
C GLN A 234 -19.29 -4.90 -7.11
N PHE A 235 -19.13 -4.48 -5.86
CA PHE A 235 -19.09 -5.34 -4.69
C PHE A 235 -20.16 -4.91 -3.67
N PRO A 236 -21.45 -5.16 -3.94
CA PRO A 236 -22.52 -4.77 -3.03
C PRO A 236 -22.27 -5.34 -1.62
N PRO A 237 -22.15 -4.49 -0.57
CA PRO A 237 -21.74 -4.95 0.76
C PRO A 237 -22.74 -5.92 1.42
N GLU A 238 -23.99 -5.94 0.97
CA GLU A 238 -25.04 -6.86 1.41
C GLU A 238 -24.83 -8.31 0.93
N GLU A 239 -24.06 -8.54 -0.13
CA GLU A 239 -23.84 -9.87 -0.69
C GLU A 239 -22.69 -10.64 -0.03
N TYR A 240 -21.90 -9.97 0.81
CA TYR A 240 -20.68 -10.54 1.38
C TYR A 240 -20.64 -10.42 2.90
N ASP A 241 -20.05 -11.43 3.56
CA ASP A 241 -19.72 -11.34 4.98
C ASP A 241 -18.59 -10.35 5.22
N ALA A 242 -17.61 -10.30 4.30
CA ALA A 242 -16.53 -9.31 4.28
C ALA A 242 -16.03 -9.04 2.85
N ILE A 243 -15.45 -7.86 2.66
CA ILE A 243 -14.75 -7.45 1.43
C ILE A 243 -13.26 -7.37 1.78
N ILE A 244 -12.47 -8.27 1.22
CA ILE A 244 -11.10 -8.52 1.64
C ILE A 244 -10.10 -7.78 0.75
N THR A 245 -9.14 -7.13 1.37
CA THR A 245 -7.94 -6.62 0.71
C THR A 245 -6.67 -7.15 1.38
N ASN A 246 -5.61 -7.35 0.59
CA ASN A 246 -4.30 -7.76 1.05
C ASN A 246 -3.24 -6.66 0.88
N ALA A 247 -3.68 -5.43 0.65
CA ALA A 247 -2.82 -4.28 0.42
C ALA A 247 -3.14 -3.17 1.43
N ALA A 248 -2.27 -2.98 2.41
CA ALA A 248 -2.47 -2.07 3.55
C ALA A 248 -2.84 -0.64 3.14
N GLY A 249 -2.19 -0.11 2.10
CA GLY A 249 -2.48 1.23 1.57
C GLY A 249 -3.89 1.35 1.01
N CYS A 250 -4.32 0.34 0.23
CA CYS A 250 -5.69 0.27 -0.27
C CYS A 250 -6.68 0.11 0.87
N GLY A 251 -6.44 -0.81 1.80
CA GLY A 251 -7.34 -1.08 2.93
C GLY A 251 -7.59 0.14 3.81
N SER A 252 -6.55 0.94 4.05
CA SER A 252 -6.68 2.18 4.82
C SER A 252 -7.64 3.19 4.16
N HIS A 253 -7.63 3.28 2.84
CA HIS A 253 -8.53 4.17 2.09
C HIS A 253 -9.93 3.57 1.92
N LEU A 254 -10.01 2.28 1.58
CA LEU A 254 -11.27 1.54 1.39
C LEU A 254 -12.19 1.56 2.62
N LYS A 255 -11.64 1.62 3.82
CA LYS A 255 -12.38 1.70 5.10
C LYS A 255 -12.94 3.10 5.41
N HIS A 256 -12.80 4.05 4.51
CA HIS A 256 -13.22 5.45 4.73
C HIS A 256 -14.00 6.01 3.54
N TYR A 257 -14.68 5.15 2.76
CA TYR A 257 -15.51 5.59 1.65
C TYR A 257 -16.73 6.41 2.10
N ALA A 258 -17.28 6.14 3.28
CA ALA A 258 -18.35 6.97 3.85
C ALA A 258 -17.91 8.43 4.05
N LYS A 259 -16.66 8.66 4.47
CA LYS A 259 -16.11 10.03 4.58
C LYS A 259 -15.88 10.66 3.21
N LEU A 260 -15.34 9.88 2.27
CA LEU A 260 -15.09 10.34 0.90
C LEU A 260 -16.37 10.73 0.18
N LEU A 261 -17.48 10.06 0.50
CA LEU A 261 -18.80 10.23 -0.13
C LEU A 261 -19.83 10.88 0.82
N HIS A 262 -19.36 11.65 1.84
CA HIS A 262 -20.24 12.21 2.89
C HIS A 262 -21.30 13.17 2.32
N ASP A 263 -20.99 13.89 1.24
CA ASP A 263 -21.91 14.80 0.56
C ASP A 263 -22.75 14.11 -0.54
N ASP A 264 -22.62 12.79 -0.71
CA ASP A 264 -23.34 12.03 -1.73
C ASP A 264 -24.58 11.35 -1.13
N PRO A 265 -25.78 11.93 -1.29
CA PRO A 265 -27.01 11.38 -0.68
C PRO A 265 -27.40 10.00 -1.23
N VAL A 266 -26.92 9.62 -2.42
CA VAL A 266 -27.18 8.33 -3.05
C VAL A 266 -26.26 7.23 -2.51
N TYR A 267 -25.00 7.56 -2.26
CA TYR A 267 -23.99 6.56 -1.90
C TYR A 267 -23.64 6.53 -0.42
N LEU A 268 -23.90 7.57 0.37
CA LEU A 268 -23.48 7.64 1.78
C LEU A 268 -23.86 6.38 2.58
N ALA A 269 -25.16 6.02 2.58
CA ALA A 269 -25.64 4.86 3.34
C ALA A 269 -25.05 3.52 2.85
N ARG A 270 -24.72 3.41 1.56
CA ARG A 270 -24.04 2.24 1.00
C ARG A 270 -22.54 2.23 1.37
N ALA A 271 -21.92 3.39 1.39
CA ALA A 271 -20.53 3.57 1.80
C ALA A 271 -20.32 3.25 3.29
N GLU A 272 -21.27 3.60 4.17
CA GLU A 272 -21.25 3.21 5.59
C GLU A 272 -21.30 1.68 5.76
N ARG A 273 -22.16 1.00 5.00
CA ARG A 273 -22.20 -0.48 4.97
C ARG A 273 -20.93 -1.08 4.39
N TRP A 274 -20.37 -0.44 3.36
CA TRP A 274 -19.09 -0.82 2.78
C TRP A 274 -17.94 -0.74 3.80
N ASP A 275 -17.78 0.37 4.50
CA ASP A 275 -16.73 0.58 5.51
C ASP A 275 -16.78 -0.50 6.60
N ALA A 276 -17.97 -0.90 7.02
CA ALA A 276 -18.18 -1.97 8.01
C ALA A 276 -17.72 -3.35 7.49
N LYS A 277 -17.81 -3.61 6.18
CA LYS A 277 -17.50 -4.90 5.54
C LYS A 277 -16.05 -5.02 5.07
N VAL A 278 -15.35 -3.92 4.80
CA VAL A 278 -13.95 -3.96 4.36
C VAL A 278 -13.05 -4.45 5.49
N LYS A 279 -12.28 -5.50 5.21
CA LYS A 279 -11.31 -6.10 6.14
C LYS A 279 -9.97 -6.33 5.45
N ASP A 280 -8.89 -6.06 6.18
CA ASP A 280 -7.59 -6.59 5.80
C ASP A 280 -7.58 -8.11 5.97
N ILE A 281 -6.86 -8.81 5.10
CA ILE A 281 -6.80 -10.28 5.16
C ILE A 281 -6.33 -10.81 6.52
N HIS A 282 -5.37 -10.14 7.16
CA HIS A 282 -4.87 -10.56 8.47
C HIS A 282 -5.93 -10.34 9.57
N GLU A 283 -6.66 -9.21 9.49
CA GLU A 283 -7.77 -8.89 10.38
C GLU A 283 -8.88 -9.95 10.25
N TRP A 284 -9.23 -10.29 9.02
CA TRP A 284 -10.27 -11.28 8.74
C TRP A 284 -9.89 -12.68 9.26
N LEU A 285 -8.69 -13.16 8.94
CA LEU A 285 -8.22 -14.46 9.41
C LEU A 285 -8.14 -14.54 10.93
N ALA A 286 -7.69 -13.49 11.60
CA ALA A 286 -7.69 -13.45 13.06
C ALA A 286 -9.10 -13.48 13.65
N HIS A 287 -10.08 -12.89 12.97
CA HIS A 287 -11.49 -12.88 13.38
C HIS A 287 -12.14 -14.24 13.24
N ILE A 288 -11.96 -14.94 12.11
CA ILE A 288 -12.62 -16.23 11.85
C ILE A 288 -11.90 -17.45 12.43
N GLY A 289 -10.68 -17.27 12.93
CA GLY A 289 -9.74 -18.31 13.32
C GLY A 289 -8.92 -18.83 12.13
N ILE A 290 -7.65 -19.10 12.37
CA ILE A 290 -6.71 -19.60 11.36
C ILE A 290 -6.61 -21.12 11.49
N ASP A 291 -6.93 -21.83 10.42
CA ASP A 291 -6.64 -23.27 10.32
C ASP A 291 -5.13 -23.44 10.12
N SER A 292 -4.43 -23.77 11.22
CA SER A 292 -2.96 -23.86 11.19
C SER A 292 -2.49 -25.02 10.32
N PRO A 293 -1.52 -24.82 9.41
CA PRO A 293 -0.93 -25.92 8.65
C PRO A 293 -0.32 -26.96 9.59
N ALA A 294 -0.39 -28.24 9.22
CA ALA A 294 0.31 -29.29 9.97
C ALA A 294 1.84 -29.11 9.85
N PRO A 295 2.61 -29.53 10.86
CA PRO A 295 4.07 -29.60 10.75
C PRO A 295 4.49 -30.41 9.52
N ASN A 296 5.40 -29.91 8.71
CA ASN A 296 5.73 -30.47 7.41
C ASN A 296 7.22 -30.84 7.27
N GLY A 297 7.96 -30.93 8.39
CA GLY A 297 9.38 -31.27 8.42
C GLY A 297 10.31 -30.27 7.75
N LEU A 298 9.84 -29.09 7.41
CA LEU A 298 10.66 -28.01 6.83
C LEU A 298 11.68 -27.48 7.84
N PRO A 299 12.84 -26.98 7.38
CA PRO A 299 13.79 -26.32 8.26
C PRO A 299 13.18 -25.07 8.88
N LEU A 300 13.66 -24.74 10.09
CA LEU A 300 13.27 -23.52 10.79
C LEU A 300 13.66 -22.29 9.95
N GLN A 301 12.70 -21.41 9.70
CA GLN A 301 12.90 -20.18 8.93
C GLN A 301 12.83 -18.97 9.86
N ASN A 302 13.89 -18.18 9.91
CA ASN A 302 13.89 -16.90 10.63
C ASN A 302 13.22 -15.83 9.79
N VAL A 303 12.11 -15.27 10.29
CA VAL A 303 11.31 -14.25 9.63
C VAL A 303 11.23 -13.01 10.53
N THR A 304 11.45 -11.84 9.96
CA THR A 304 11.14 -10.57 10.63
C THR A 304 9.95 -9.89 9.96
N TYR A 305 9.22 -9.03 10.70
CA TYR A 305 8.00 -8.39 10.18
C TYR A 305 8.11 -6.88 10.17
N HIS A 306 8.01 -6.28 8.98
CA HIS A 306 7.85 -4.84 8.79
C HIS A 306 6.36 -4.47 8.78
N GLU A 307 5.95 -3.67 9.75
CA GLU A 307 4.59 -3.17 9.86
C GLU A 307 4.34 -2.07 8.82
N ALA A 308 3.53 -2.36 7.81
CA ALA A 308 3.12 -1.35 6.85
C ALA A 308 2.37 -0.22 7.57
N CYS A 309 2.80 1.02 7.38
CA CYS A 309 2.30 2.18 8.14
C CYS A 309 0.78 2.34 8.04
N HIS A 310 0.18 2.15 6.86
CA HIS A 310 -1.28 2.21 6.70
C HIS A 310 -2.02 1.00 7.31
N LEU A 311 -1.32 -0.09 7.63
CA LEU A 311 -1.90 -1.19 8.39
C LEU A 311 -1.89 -0.87 9.89
N CYS A 312 -0.71 -0.56 10.44
CA CYS A 312 -0.55 -0.35 11.88
C CYS A 312 -1.11 1.00 12.36
N HIS A 313 -0.88 2.09 11.63
CA HIS A 313 -1.33 3.42 12.02
C HIS A 313 -2.71 3.79 11.45
N GLY A 314 -2.96 3.48 10.18
CA GLY A 314 -4.23 3.79 9.50
C GLY A 314 -5.37 2.89 9.96
N GLN A 315 -5.16 1.57 9.93
CA GLN A 315 -6.19 0.58 10.23
C GLN A 315 -6.13 0.02 11.66
N LYS A 316 -5.08 0.34 12.44
CA LYS A 316 -4.85 -0.17 13.82
C LYS A 316 -4.70 -1.70 13.89
N ILE A 317 -4.20 -2.32 12.82
CA ILE A 317 -3.96 -3.76 12.70
C ILE A 317 -2.47 -4.02 12.94
N THR A 318 -2.11 -4.54 14.12
CA THR A 318 -0.72 -4.76 14.55
C THR A 318 -0.46 -6.19 15.00
N ALA A 319 -1.36 -6.78 15.78
CA ALA A 319 -1.22 -8.14 16.31
C ALA A 319 -1.56 -9.21 15.28
N GLN A 320 -2.53 -8.97 14.41
CA GLN A 320 -3.12 -9.94 13.50
C GLN A 320 -2.11 -10.50 12.47
N PRO A 321 -1.23 -9.71 11.83
CA PRO A 321 -0.19 -10.26 10.95
C PRO A 321 0.78 -11.17 11.68
N ARG A 322 1.09 -10.85 12.95
CA ARG A 322 1.93 -11.71 13.80
C ARG A 322 1.24 -13.02 14.17
N GLN A 323 -0.08 -12.98 14.39
CA GLN A 323 -0.88 -14.21 14.61
C GLN A 323 -0.83 -15.12 13.39
N VAL A 324 -0.98 -14.54 12.17
CA VAL A 324 -0.85 -15.29 10.91
C VAL A 324 0.54 -15.92 10.78
N LEU A 325 1.60 -15.16 11.03
CA LEU A 325 2.97 -15.68 10.95
C LEU A 325 3.24 -16.79 11.99
N ARG A 326 2.76 -16.63 13.22
CA ARG A 326 2.92 -17.64 14.29
C ARG A 326 2.11 -18.92 14.07
N ALA A 327 1.07 -18.86 13.24
CA ALA A 327 0.31 -20.06 12.85
C ALA A 327 1.06 -20.97 11.87
N ILE A 328 2.17 -20.50 11.29
CA ILE A 328 2.98 -21.25 10.31
C ILE A 328 3.99 -22.12 11.07
N PRO A 329 3.96 -23.45 10.90
CA PRO A 329 4.95 -24.35 11.48
C PRO A 329 6.37 -24.01 10.99
N ASN A 330 7.35 -24.23 11.87
CA ASN A 330 8.78 -23.99 11.57
C ASN A 330 9.11 -22.55 11.14
N LEU A 331 8.30 -21.57 11.55
CA LEU A 331 8.58 -20.16 11.39
C LEU A 331 8.93 -19.55 12.76
N LYS A 332 10.12 -18.97 12.87
CA LYS A 332 10.54 -18.19 14.04
C LYS A 332 10.42 -16.71 13.71
N LEU A 333 9.44 -16.06 14.35
CA LEU A 333 9.27 -14.61 14.21
C LEU A 333 10.28 -13.88 15.11
N ILE A 334 11.11 -13.04 14.48
CA ILE A 334 12.06 -12.15 15.16
C ILE A 334 11.54 -10.73 15.01
N GLU A 335 11.32 -10.06 16.12
CA GLU A 335 10.78 -8.68 16.10
C GLU A 335 11.78 -7.73 15.45
N LEU A 336 11.28 -6.90 14.54
CA LEU A 336 12.07 -5.90 13.85
C LEU A 336 12.20 -4.64 14.70
N PRO A 337 13.41 -4.15 15.01
CA PRO A 337 13.57 -2.84 15.60
C PRO A 337 12.91 -1.77 14.72
N GLU A 338 12.20 -0.83 15.33
CA GLU A 338 11.43 0.19 14.62
C GLU A 338 10.52 -0.38 13.50
N SER A 339 9.83 -1.49 13.80
CA SER A 339 8.96 -2.18 12.81
C SER A 339 7.96 -1.25 12.15
N THR A 340 7.39 -0.29 12.89
CA THR A 340 6.37 0.67 12.45
C THR A 340 6.95 1.89 11.69
N TRP A 341 8.27 2.11 11.72
CA TRP A 341 8.89 3.22 11.01
C TRP A 341 8.76 3.04 9.50
N CYS A 342 8.37 4.11 8.79
CA CYS A 342 8.09 4.05 7.36
C CYS A 342 9.32 3.56 6.55
N CYS A 343 9.08 2.73 5.53
CA CYS A 343 10.11 2.25 4.60
C CYS A 343 10.47 3.24 3.48
N GLY A 344 9.84 4.41 3.44
CA GLY A 344 10.06 5.42 2.41
C GLY A 344 9.27 5.23 1.10
N SER A 345 8.48 4.17 0.94
CA SER A 345 7.68 3.95 -0.29
C SER A 345 6.57 4.99 -0.47
N ALA A 346 5.63 5.05 0.47
CA ALA A 346 4.52 6.00 0.58
C ALA A 346 3.85 6.39 -0.76
N GLY A 347 3.31 5.41 -1.47
CA GLY A 347 2.68 5.61 -2.78
C GLY A 347 3.70 5.99 -3.86
N ILE A 348 3.69 7.26 -4.27
CA ILE A 348 4.66 7.81 -5.23
C ILE A 348 5.76 8.66 -4.57
N TYR A 349 5.83 8.66 -3.23
CA TYR A 349 6.78 9.50 -2.50
C TYR A 349 8.23 9.22 -2.89
N ASN A 350 8.61 7.97 -3.02
CA ASN A 350 9.94 7.55 -3.47
C ASN A 350 10.29 8.05 -4.89
N LEU A 351 9.29 8.40 -5.70
CA LEU A 351 9.49 9.00 -7.02
C LEU A 351 9.65 10.52 -6.95
N ILE A 352 9.00 11.20 -5.99
CA ILE A 352 9.02 12.66 -5.88
C ILE A 352 10.03 13.18 -4.86
N GLN A 353 10.37 12.37 -3.84
CA GLN A 353 11.31 12.67 -2.76
C GLN A 353 12.34 11.53 -2.62
N PRO A 354 13.16 11.25 -3.64
CA PRO A 354 14.01 10.05 -3.69
C PRO A 354 15.11 10.03 -2.61
N GLU A 355 15.65 11.18 -2.23
CA GLU A 355 16.70 11.28 -1.21
C GLU A 355 16.14 10.85 0.17
N MET A 356 15.09 11.50 0.62
CA MET A 356 14.43 11.17 1.88
C MET A 356 13.92 9.72 1.92
N ALA A 357 13.36 9.24 0.80
CA ALA A 357 12.90 7.85 0.68
C ALA A 357 14.05 6.85 0.79
N THR A 358 15.21 7.20 0.27
CA THR A 358 16.42 6.38 0.34
C THR A 358 16.96 6.30 1.77
N ASP A 359 17.03 7.42 2.48
CA ASP A 359 17.51 7.47 3.87
C ASP A 359 16.63 6.61 4.79
N LEU A 360 15.30 6.71 4.61
CA LEU A 360 14.34 5.88 5.35
C LEU A 360 14.48 4.38 5.03
N LEU A 361 14.68 4.05 3.76
CA LEU A 361 14.90 2.68 3.32
C LEU A 361 16.20 2.12 3.89
N ASP A 362 17.27 2.91 3.88
CA ASP A 362 18.59 2.48 4.36
C ASP A 362 18.55 2.20 5.87
N ARG A 363 17.94 3.07 6.68
CA ARG A 363 17.66 2.83 8.10
C ARG A 363 16.85 1.54 8.31
N LYS A 364 15.80 1.31 7.51
CA LYS A 364 14.99 0.09 7.59
C LYS A 364 15.80 -1.17 7.26
N LEU A 365 16.65 -1.13 6.24
CA LEU A 365 17.48 -2.26 5.83
C LEU A 365 18.56 -2.59 6.88
N ASP A 366 19.08 -1.58 7.58
CA ASP A 366 20.03 -1.81 8.69
C ASP A 366 19.34 -2.53 9.85
N HIS A 367 18.12 -2.15 10.21
CA HIS A 367 17.32 -2.87 11.20
C HIS A 367 16.96 -4.30 10.76
N ILE A 368 16.58 -4.50 9.48
CA ILE A 368 16.34 -5.85 8.96
C ILE A 368 17.61 -6.71 9.07
N ARG A 369 18.76 -6.17 8.67
CA ARG A 369 20.06 -6.86 8.78
C ARG A 369 20.39 -7.23 10.23
N SER A 370 20.15 -6.35 11.18
CA SER A 370 20.44 -6.60 12.60
C SER A 370 19.65 -7.75 13.21
N THR A 371 18.50 -8.15 12.60
CA THR A 371 17.71 -9.29 13.05
C THR A 371 18.32 -10.65 12.68
N GLY A 372 19.21 -10.69 11.69
CA GLY A 372 19.72 -11.93 11.12
C GLY A 372 18.66 -12.77 10.40
N ALA A 373 17.47 -12.21 10.14
CA ALA A 373 16.39 -12.93 9.47
C ALA A 373 16.68 -13.09 7.97
N GLU A 374 16.33 -14.25 7.42
CA GLU A 374 16.44 -14.58 6.00
C GLU A 374 15.26 -14.04 5.18
N VAL A 375 14.14 -13.84 5.87
CA VAL A 375 12.90 -13.35 5.27
C VAL A 375 12.40 -12.12 6.01
N VAL A 376 12.00 -11.09 5.27
CA VAL A 376 11.18 -10.01 5.81
C VAL A 376 9.77 -10.10 5.25
N ALA A 377 8.79 -10.14 6.13
CA ALA A 377 7.39 -10.16 5.77
C ALA A 377 6.77 -8.75 5.89
N THR A 378 5.89 -8.37 4.96
CA THR A 378 5.11 -7.12 5.02
C THR A 378 3.83 -7.19 4.18
N GLY A 379 2.75 -6.59 4.65
CA GLY A 379 1.40 -6.65 4.06
C GLY A 379 1.07 -5.48 3.13
N ASN A 380 2.04 -4.96 2.37
CA ASN A 380 1.76 -3.84 1.46
C ASN A 380 2.65 -3.87 0.21
N PRO A 381 2.09 -3.79 -1.03
CA PRO A 381 2.86 -3.88 -2.27
C PRO A 381 3.94 -2.81 -2.41
N GLY A 382 3.67 -1.59 -1.97
CA GLY A 382 4.67 -0.52 -1.98
C GLY A 382 5.86 -0.82 -1.07
N CYS A 383 5.62 -1.36 0.15
CA CYS A 383 6.69 -1.77 1.06
C CYS A 383 7.47 -2.97 0.52
N LEU A 384 6.77 -3.97 -0.05
CA LEU A 384 7.41 -5.12 -0.70
C LEU A 384 8.40 -4.64 -1.77
N LEU A 385 7.93 -3.83 -2.72
CA LEU A 385 8.76 -3.34 -3.82
C LEU A 385 9.94 -2.50 -3.33
N GLN A 386 9.70 -1.62 -2.35
CA GLN A 386 10.72 -0.74 -1.80
C GLN A 386 11.85 -1.53 -1.14
N ILE A 387 11.50 -2.51 -0.30
CA ILE A 387 12.48 -3.35 0.40
C ILE A 387 13.20 -4.28 -0.59
N ILE A 388 12.51 -4.87 -1.57
CA ILE A 388 13.13 -5.69 -2.65
C ILE A 388 14.19 -4.86 -3.40
N ASN A 389 13.85 -3.65 -3.81
CA ASN A 389 14.77 -2.77 -4.53
C ASN A 389 15.97 -2.35 -3.66
N GLY A 390 15.73 -2.05 -2.38
CA GLY A 390 16.78 -1.70 -1.45
C GLY A 390 17.72 -2.88 -1.14
N ALA A 391 17.18 -4.07 -0.89
CA ALA A 391 17.96 -5.28 -0.66
C ALA A 391 18.84 -5.61 -1.88
N ARG A 392 18.28 -5.53 -3.09
CA ARG A 392 19.02 -5.70 -4.34
C ARG A 392 20.13 -4.67 -4.49
N ARG A 393 19.88 -3.39 -4.20
CA ARG A 393 20.87 -2.31 -4.26
C ARG A 393 22.04 -2.56 -3.31
N ARG A 394 21.77 -3.12 -2.11
CA ARG A 394 22.79 -3.42 -1.08
C ARG A 394 23.39 -4.83 -1.19
N GLY A 395 23.02 -5.61 -2.21
CA GLY A 395 23.51 -7.00 -2.38
C GLY A 395 23.11 -7.92 -1.22
N MET A 396 21.99 -7.66 -0.55
CA MET A 396 21.51 -8.48 0.57
C MET A 396 20.81 -9.73 0.03
N ALA A 397 21.21 -10.90 0.51
CA ALA A 397 20.50 -12.17 0.27
C ALA A 397 19.25 -12.23 1.19
N LEU A 398 18.21 -11.47 0.84
CA LEU A 398 17.00 -11.30 1.62
C LEU A 398 15.77 -11.65 0.79
N ARG A 399 14.95 -12.58 1.28
CA ARG A 399 13.63 -12.81 0.73
C ARG A 399 12.64 -11.81 1.31
N VAL A 400 11.86 -11.16 0.44
CA VAL A 400 10.75 -10.28 0.84
C VAL A 400 9.44 -10.94 0.47
N ALA A 401 8.53 -11.14 1.41
CA ALA A 401 7.30 -11.88 1.20
C ALA A 401 6.09 -11.21 1.86
N HIS A 402 4.90 -11.49 1.35
CA HIS A 402 3.67 -11.18 2.05
C HIS A 402 3.38 -12.29 3.10
N PRO A 403 2.89 -11.98 4.33
CA PRO A 403 2.59 -13.01 5.32
C PRO A 403 1.66 -14.11 4.79
N ILE A 404 0.68 -13.74 3.95
CA ILE A 404 -0.25 -14.68 3.33
C ILE A 404 0.44 -15.64 2.34
N THR A 405 1.46 -15.18 1.63
CA THR A 405 2.24 -16.06 0.75
C THR A 405 2.96 -17.14 1.56
N LEU A 406 3.53 -16.78 2.71
CA LEU A 406 4.18 -17.74 3.60
C LEU A 406 3.17 -18.78 4.15
N LEU A 407 1.96 -18.34 4.52
CA LEU A 407 0.90 -19.23 4.96
C LEU A 407 0.40 -20.16 3.84
N ALA A 408 0.19 -19.60 2.63
CA ALA A 408 -0.22 -20.40 1.46
C ALA A 408 0.82 -21.46 1.08
N GLU A 409 2.11 -21.11 1.14
CA GLU A 409 3.21 -22.06 0.92
C GLU A 409 3.20 -23.22 1.96
N ALA A 410 2.87 -22.89 3.21
CA ALA A 410 2.74 -23.91 4.25
C ALA A 410 1.56 -24.86 4.02
N TYR A 411 0.43 -24.34 3.51
CA TYR A 411 -0.70 -25.20 3.12
C TYR A 411 -0.40 -26.10 1.92
N ARG A 412 0.29 -25.58 0.88
CA ARG A 412 0.65 -26.36 -0.32
C ARG A 412 1.61 -27.51 -0.02
N LYS A 413 2.51 -27.35 0.93
CA LYS A 413 3.46 -28.39 1.32
C LYS A 413 2.83 -29.52 2.15
N ARG A 414 1.54 -29.39 2.48
CA ARG A 414 0.73 -30.44 3.13
C ARG A 414 0.18 -31.46 2.11
N ALA A 415 0.11 -31.07 0.83
CA ALA A 415 -0.34 -31.93 -0.27
C ALA A 415 0.82 -32.72 -0.84
#